data_d2138e9e5b33db03b84fc5d32fd2f065
#
_entry.id   d2138e9e5b33db03b84fc5d32fd2f065
#
_cell.length_a   1.000
_cell.length_b   1.000
_cell.length_c   1.000
_cell.angle_alpha   90.00
_cell.angle_beta   90.00
_cell.angle_gamma   90.00
#
_symmetry.space_group_name_H-M   'P 1'
#
loop_
_entity.id
_entity.type
_entity.pdbx_description
1 polymer ?
#
loop_
_entity_poly.entity_id
_entity_poly.type
_entity_poly.pdbx_seq_one_letter_code
_entity_poly.pdbx_strand_id
1 'polypeptide(L)'
;MSVAYGRGGRTIIMMTQYSIGADRSGYFHLCSDGALSPQFLICEDDFCVAFNLVGVCAANSGATILSFSLEDTHLHVLAYGTKESCVRFKTMYETSWAHHIGRSRGSRQGAVIDLEIIPVEEREHLLSAGTYIIIQPTKDGKQIMPYDYLWGTGSMYFRSQGHRSLWTVDSAGNRLDMVKAGDIPEKRLCDILASRRTIPGEWLICNRILLPDNYVDVAHFERIYQTANCFRVFLASSRSRDQEIQQRIASYRGVAMEDTEARKHCHEISKQLFGTTNVRLLDTIQRTQLAQELRSKWHLSARQIASLVLLKYSEVCKYI
;
A
#
# COMPACT_ATOMS: atom_id res chain seq x y z
N MET A 1 -41.04 20.60 2.97
CA MET A 1 -40.90 21.91 3.64
C MET A 1 -41.70 21.86 4.92
N SER A 2 -41.06 21.84 6.07
CA SER A 2 -41.67 22.20 7.34
C SER A 2 -40.55 22.56 8.30
N VAL A 3 -40.41 23.83 8.62
CA VAL A 3 -39.41 24.42 9.49
C VAL A 3 -40.01 24.48 10.89
N ALA A 4 -39.39 23.82 11.85
CA ALA A 4 -39.68 24.02 13.26
C ALA A 4 -38.50 24.74 13.92
N TYR A 5 -38.72 26.00 14.34
CA TYR A 5 -37.82 26.78 15.18
C TYR A 5 -37.96 26.37 16.65
N GLY A 6 -36.91 25.87 17.26
CA GLY A 6 -36.76 25.66 18.70
C GLY A 6 -35.62 26.51 19.24
N ARG A 7 -35.90 27.30 20.29
CA ARG A 7 -34.98 28.22 20.97
C ARG A 7 -33.90 27.47 21.75
N GLY A 8 -32.64 27.90 21.61
CA GLY A 8 -31.58 27.76 22.63
C GLY A 8 -31.00 26.37 22.79
N GLY A 9 -30.01 26.02 21.98
CA GLY A 9 -29.20 24.84 22.20
C GLY A 9 -27.96 24.86 21.28
N ARG A 10 -26.78 24.73 21.85
CA ARG A 10 -25.52 24.58 21.15
C ARG A 10 -25.69 23.54 20.03
N THR A 11 -25.47 23.95 18.81
CA THR A 11 -25.39 23.04 17.66
C THR A 11 -24.16 22.16 17.85
N ILE A 12 -24.38 20.96 18.37
CA ILE A 12 -23.41 19.88 18.30
C ILE A 12 -23.46 19.43 16.83
N ILE A 13 -22.46 19.86 16.03
CA ILE A 13 -22.19 19.26 14.75
C ILE A 13 -21.70 17.86 15.08
N MET A 14 -22.61 16.88 15.04
CA MET A 14 -22.22 15.49 14.92
C MET A 14 -21.49 15.35 13.57
N MET A 15 -20.18 15.35 13.61
CA MET A 15 -19.38 14.78 12.53
C MET A 15 -19.75 13.31 12.44
N THR A 16 -20.64 12.99 11.52
CA THR A 16 -20.87 11.61 11.09
C THR A 16 -19.55 11.14 10.51
N GLN A 17 -18.84 10.31 11.26
CA GLN A 17 -17.76 9.48 10.71
C GLN A 17 -18.41 8.63 9.62
N TYR A 18 -18.21 9.03 8.37
CA TYR A 18 -18.53 8.19 7.23
C TYR A 18 -17.55 7.03 7.24
N SER A 19 -17.93 5.91 7.86
CA SER A 19 -17.30 4.63 7.53
C SER A 19 -17.50 4.44 6.03
N ILE A 20 -16.41 4.41 5.27
CA ILE A 20 -16.46 4.07 3.85
C ILE A 20 -17.03 2.66 3.80
N GLY A 21 -18.27 2.52 3.31
CA GLY A 21 -18.90 1.21 3.10
C GLY A 21 -17.98 0.38 2.19
N ALA A 22 -17.91 -0.92 2.40
CA ALA A 22 -16.99 -1.84 1.71
C ALA A 22 -16.97 -1.72 0.19
N ASP A 23 -18.02 -1.16 -0.41
CA ASP A 23 -18.21 -1.04 -1.88
C ASP A 23 -17.81 0.32 -2.45
N ARG A 24 -17.45 1.32 -1.64
CA ARG A 24 -17.12 2.65 -2.16
C ARG A 24 -15.64 2.77 -2.52
N SER A 25 -15.36 3.15 -3.76
CA SER A 25 -13.99 3.48 -4.19
C SER A 25 -13.48 4.77 -3.54
N GLY A 26 -12.22 4.76 -3.15
CA GLY A 26 -11.51 5.89 -2.54
C GLY A 26 -10.02 5.79 -2.78
N TYR A 27 -9.26 6.71 -2.18
CA TYR A 27 -7.80 6.70 -2.24
C TYR A 27 -7.23 6.04 -0.99
N PHE A 28 -6.16 5.28 -1.18
CA PHE A 28 -5.47 4.58 -0.12
C PHE A 28 -3.97 4.71 -0.27
N HIS A 29 -3.29 4.99 0.83
CA HIS A 29 -1.84 4.91 0.93
C HIS A 29 -1.49 3.57 1.56
N LEU A 30 -0.86 2.68 0.79
CA LEU A 30 -0.33 1.43 1.28
C LEU A 30 1.16 1.63 1.57
N CYS A 31 1.62 1.28 2.77
CA CYS A 31 3.03 1.40 3.12
C CYS A 31 3.47 0.33 4.10
N SER A 32 4.72 -0.10 4.00
CA SER A 32 5.35 -0.98 4.98
C SER A 32 6.22 -0.20 5.98
N ASP A 33 6.58 -0.85 7.09
CA ASP A 33 7.49 -0.28 8.08
C ASP A 33 8.92 -0.73 7.79
N GLY A 34 9.79 0.22 7.43
CA GLY A 34 11.20 -0.05 7.17
C GLY A 34 11.95 -0.59 8.40
N ALA A 35 11.55 -0.21 9.61
CA ALA A 35 12.17 -0.72 10.83
C ALA A 35 11.88 -2.21 11.05
N LEU A 36 10.73 -2.71 10.57
CA LEU A 36 10.36 -4.12 10.66
C LEU A 36 10.93 -4.97 9.51
N SER A 37 11.40 -4.33 8.45
CA SER A 37 11.87 -5.00 7.24
C SER A 37 13.27 -4.52 6.80
N PRO A 38 14.29 -4.49 7.69
CA PRO A 38 15.59 -3.90 7.38
C PRO A 38 16.35 -4.62 6.26
N GLN A 39 15.92 -5.81 5.87
CA GLN A 39 16.48 -6.61 4.78
C GLN A 39 15.45 -6.84 3.66
N PHE A 40 14.56 -5.89 3.43
CA PHE A 40 13.56 -6.01 2.39
C PHE A 40 14.23 -6.14 1.02
N LEU A 41 14.96 -5.16 0.54
CA LEU A 41 15.66 -5.19 -0.75
C LEU A 41 17.16 -5.07 -0.53
N ILE A 42 17.91 -6.15 -0.78
CA ILE A 42 19.37 -6.20 -0.53
C ILE A 42 20.21 -6.34 -1.81
N CYS A 43 19.56 -6.61 -2.94
CA CYS A 43 20.24 -6.75 -4.24
C CYS A 43 19.30 -6.31 -5.38
N GLU A 44 19.85 -6.09 -6.56
CA GLU A 44 19.11 -5.66 -7.74
C GLU A 44 18.00 -6.65 -8.13
N ASP A 45 18.21 -7.95 -8.00
CA ASP A 45 17.17 -8.96 -8.27
C ASP A 45 15.96 -8.80 -7.35
N ASP A 46 16.16 -8.43 -6.08
CA ASP A 46 15.06 -8.13 -5.16
C ASP A 46 14.28 -6.92 -5.62
N PHE A 47 14.97 -5.86 -6.02
CA PHE A 47 14.32 -4.66 -6.56
C PHE A 47 13.52 -4.99 -7.83
N CYS A 48 14.09 -5.74 -8.77
CA CYS A 48 13.38 -6.17 -9.98
C CYS A 48 12.11 -6.94 -9.65
N VAL A 49 12.19 -7.90 -8.74
CA VAL A 49 11.05 -8.72 -8.34
C VAL A 49 10.00 -7.88 -7.61
N ALA A 50 10.42 -7.08 -6.62
CA ALA A 50 9.51 -6.22 -5.86
C ALA A 50 8.77 -5.22 -6.78
N PHE A 51 9.48 -4.64 -7.75
CA PHE A 51 8.93 -3.72 -8.74
C PHE A 51 7.91 -4.41 -9.65
N ASN A 52 8.25 -5.57 -10.20
CA ASN A 52 7.36 -6.35 -11.05
C ASN A 52 6.10 -6.80 -10.30
N LEU A 53 6.23 -7.15 -9.02
CA LEU A 53 5.10 -7.56 -8.19
C LEU A 53 4.08 -6.44 -7.99
N VAL A 54 4.47 -5.16 -8.03
CA VAL A 54 3.49 -4.05 -8.02
C VAL A 54 2.55 -4.16 -9.22
N GLY A 55 3.10 -4.32 -10.42
CA GLY A 55 2.30 -4.48 -11.65
C GLY A 55 1.46 -5.75 -11.67
N VAL A 56 2.05 -6.89 -11.28
CA VAL A 56 1.32 -8.18 -11.21
C VAL A 56 0.14 -8.08 -10.24
N CYS A 57 0.33 -7.45 -9.08
CA CYS A 57 -0.74 -7.26 -8.10
C CYS A 57 -1.78 -6.24 -8.59
N ALA A 58 -1.37 -5.17 -9.28
CA ALA A 58 -2.29 -4.23 -9.92
C ALA A 58 -3.23 -4.94 -10.90
N ALA A 59 -2.68 -5.77 -11.80
CA ALA A 59 -3.47 -6.53 -12.79
C ALA A 59 -4.54 -7.45 -12.16
N ASN A 60 -4.31 -7.92 -10.93
CA ASN A 60 -5.11 -8.99 -10.33
C ASN A 60 -5.94 -8.56 -9.11
N SER A 61 -5.75 -7.33 -8.59
CA SER A 61 -6.44 -6.88 -7.37
C SER A 61 -7.71 -6.08 -7.64
N GLY A 62 -7.77 -5.40 -8.77
CA GLY A 62 -8.77 -4.38 -9.05
C GLY A 62 -8.45 -3.03 -8.40
N ALA A 63 -7.25 -2.86 -7.84
CA ALA A 63 -6.74 -1.56 -7.39
C ALA A 63 -6.01 -0.86 -8.54
N THR A 64 -6.31 0.41 -8.77
CA THR A 64 -5.61 1.27 -9.73
C THR A 64 -4.41 1.89 -9.03
N ILE A 65 -3.22 1.69 -9.55
CA ILE A 65 -1.99 2.28 -8.99
C ILE A 65 -1.81 3.69 -9.56
N LEU A 66 -1.63 4.65 -8.67
CA LEU A 66 -1.43 6.05 -9.04
C LEU A 66 0.04 6.47 -8.91
N SER A 67 0.71 6.04 -7.85
CA SER A 67 2.16 6.24 -7.67
C SER A 67 2.72 5.20 -6.71
N PHE A 68 4.02 4.95 -6.80
CA PHE A 68 4.74 4.14 -5.82
C PHE A 68 6.23 4.49 -5.78
N SER A 69 6.87 4.10 -4.67
CA SER A 69 8.33 4.12 -4.49
C SER A 69 8.76 2.89 -3.70
N LEU A 70 9.80 2.22 -4.18
CA LEU A 70 10.47 1.11 -3.52
C LEU A 70 11.77 1.61 -2.90
N GLU A 71 11.88 1.49 -1.59
CA GLU A 71 13.11 1.81 -0.86
C GLU A 71 13.75 0.52 -0.32
N ASP A 72 15.00 0.59 0.09
CA ASP A 72 15.79 -0.57 0.55
C ASP A 72 15.05 -1.36 1.65
N THR A 73 14.27 -0.67 2.48
CA THR A 73 13.59 -1.24 3.64
C THR A 73 12.07 -1.24 3.56
N HIS A 74 11.48 -0.48 2.65
CA HIS A 74 10.02 -0.29 2.62
C HIS A 74 9.45 0.02 1.23
N LEU A 75 8.15 -0.13 1.11
CA LEU A 75 7.35 0.18 -0.07
C LEU A 75 6.26 1.19 0.29
N HIS A 76 6.07 2.18 -0.56
CA HIS A 76 4.91 3.06 -0.55
C HIS A 76 4.14 2.96 -1.86
N VAL A 77 2.81 2.89 -1.79
CA VAL A 77 1.91 2.89 -2.96
C VAL A 77 0.72 3.80 -2.70
N LEU A 78 0.40 4.69 -3.62
CA LEU A 78 -0.88 5.38 -3.67
C LEU A 78 -1.78 4.62 -4.65
N ALA A 79 -2.89 4.12 -4.14
CA ALA A 79 -3.86 3.37 -4.92
C ALA A 79 -5.24 4.01 -4.88
N TYR A 80 -6.02 3.79 -5.94
CA TYR A 80 -7.44 4.10 -6.01
C TYR A 80 -8.25 2.82 -6.22
N GLY A 81 -9.33 2.64 -5.46
CA GLY A 81 -10.19 1.48 -5.55
C GLY A 81 -11.04 1.28 -4.30
N THR A 82 -11.61 0.10 -4.13
CA THR A 82 -12.29 -0.26 -2.88
C THR A 82 -11.27 -0.72 -1.83
N LYS A 83 -11.61 -0.63 -0.54
CA LYS A 83 -10.78 -1.22 0.53
C LYS A 83 -10.47 -2.68 0.24
N GLU A 84 -11.44 -3.43 -0.26
CA GLU A 84 -11.27 -4.84 -0.61
C GLU A 84 -10.24 -5.06 -1.73
N SER A 85 -10.22 -4.20 -2.76
CA SER A 85 -9.20 -4.28 -3.81
C SER A 85 -7.80 -4.01 -3.27
N CYS A 86 -7.65 -3.07 -2.35
CA CYS A 86 -6.38 -2.78 -1.66
C CYS A 86 -5.94 -3.94 -0.77
N VAL A 87 -6.88 -4.59 -0.05
CA VAL A 87 -6.59 -5.80 0.73
C VAL A 87 -6.14 -6.95 -0.16
N ARG A 88 -6.78 -7.15 -1.33
CA ARG A 88 -6.32 -8.13 -2.31
C ARG A 88 -4.91 -7.82 -2.81
N PHE A 89 -4.63 -6.56 -3.16
CA PHE A 89 -3.29 -6.12 -3.55
C PHE A 89 -2.26 -6.45 -2.47
N LYS A 90 -2.49 -5.99 -1.23
CA LYS A 90 -1.63 -6.26 -0.07
C LYS A 90 -1.34 -7.75 0.08
N THR A 91 -2.39 -8.57 0.19
CA THR A 91 -2.25 -10.01 0.44
C THR A 91 -1.46 -10.71 -0.68
N MET A 92 -1.71 -10.34 -1.94
CA MET A 92 -1.00 -10.91 -3.08
C MET A 92 0.47 -10.49 -3.09
N TYR A 93 0.75 -9.22 -2.83
CA TYR A 93 2.10 -8.69 -2.82
C TYR A 93 2.95 -9.36 -1.72
N GLU A 94 2.46 -9.35 -0.49
CA GLU A 94 3.13 -9.95 0.66
C GLU A 94 3.38 -11.46 0.49
N THR A 95 2.37 -12.19 -0.02
CA THR A 95 2.49 -13.62 -0.26
C THR A 95 3.53 -13.92 -1.35
N SER A 96 3.48 -13.19 -2.48
CA SER A 96 4.41 -13.38 -3.59
C SER A 96 5.84 -13.02 -3.19
N TRP A 97 5.99 -11.91 -2.45
CA TRP A 97 7.27 -11.50 -1.89
C TRP A 97 7.85 -12.54 -0.93
N ALA A 98 7.03 -13.02 0.02
CA ALA A 98 7.46 -14.06 0.95
C ALA A 98 7.88 -15.37 0.26
N HIS A 99 7.24 -15.71 -0.87
CA HIS A 99 7.65 -16.85 -1.69
C HIS A 99 9.00 -16.59 -2.39
N HIS A 100 9.21 -15.39 -2.93
CA HIS A 100 10.50 -15.02 -3.54
C HIS A 100 11.64 -15.14 -2.52
N ILE A 101 11.50 -14.49 -1.36
CA ILE A 101 12.51 -14.53 -0.30
C ILE A 101 12.77 -15.94 0.21
N GLY A 102 11.71 -16.76 0.39
CA GLY A 102 11.86 -18.14 0.81
C GLY A 102 12.68 -19.01 -0.18
N ARG A 103 12.59 -18.69 -1.48
CA ARG A 103 13.36 -19.39 -2.54
C ARG A 103 14.79 -18.84 -2.70
N SER A 104 14.93 -17.50 -2.67
CA SER A 104 16.21 -16.85 -2.97
C SER A 104 17.18 -16.85 -1.78
N ARG A 105 16.65 -16.71 -0.55
CA ARG A 105 17.48 -16.53 0.65
C ARG A 105 17.41 -17.67 1.64
N GLY A 106 16.45 -18.59 1.50
CA GLY A 106 16.20 -19.69 2.46
C GLY A 106 15.66 -19.21 3.83
N SER A 107 15.91 -17.96 4.22
CA SER A 107 15.39 -17.32 5.46
C SER A 107 14.55 -16.11 5.11
N ARG A 108 13.48 -15.90 5.89
CA ARG A 108 12.59 -14.73 5.77
C ARG A 108 12.82 -13.67 6.85
N GLN A 109 13.80 -13.88 7.72
CA GLN A 109 14.05 -12.97 8.83
C GLN A 109 14.45 -11.57 8.34
N GLY A 110 13.77 -10.55 8.84
CA GLY A 110 14.00 -9.14 8.47
C GLY A 110 13.63 -8.76 7.04
N ALA A 111 13.07 -9.68 6.24
CA ALA A 111 12.72 -9.47 4.84
C ALA A 111 11.20 -9.53 4.57
N VAL A 112 10.40 -9.92 5.56
CA VAL A 112 8.94 -9.96 5.44
C VAL A 112 8.41 -8.55 5.59
N ILE A 113 7.56 -8.14 4.66
CA ILE A 113 6.85 -6.86 4.75
C ILE A 113 5.40 -7.07 5.18
N ASP A 114 4.84 -6.06 5.83
CA ASP A 114 3.44 -5.94 6.20
C ASP A 114 2.96 -4.55 5.77
N LEU A 115 2.09 -4.52 4.76
CA LEU A 115 1.56 -3.27 4.22
C LEU A 115 0.37 -2.81 5.06
N GLU A 116 0.44 -1.64 5.64
CA GLU A 116 -0.74 -0.96 6.20
C GLU A 116 -1.54 -0.31 5.07
N ILE A 117 -2.87 -0.29 5.22
CA ILE A 117 -3.80 0.33 4.26
C ILE A 117 -4.42 1.55 4.93
N ILE A 118 -3.98 2.72 4.56
CA ILE A 118 -4.37 3.99 5.16
C ILE A 118 -5.33 4.71 4.22
N PRO A 119 -6.60 4.92 4.60
CA PRO A 119 -7.53 5.69 3.78
C PRO A 119 -7.08 7.15 3.68
N VAL A 120 -7.24 7.73 2.49
CA VAL A 120 -6.90 9.12 2.19
C VAL A 120 -8.17 9.84 1.80
N GLU A 121 -8.83 10.45 2.78
CA GLU A 121 -10.18 11.03 2.61
C GLU A 121 -10.15 12.51 2.23
N GLU A 122 -9.16 13.25 2.76
CA GLU A 122 -9.04 14.68 2.57
C GLU A 122 -8.21 15.01 1.33
N ARG A 123 -8.65 16.03 0.56
CA ARG A 123 -7.93 16.47 -0.63
C ARG A 123 -6.48 16.89 -0.35
N GLU A 124 -6.24 17.62 0.73
CA GLU A 124 -4.90 18.08 1.08
C GLU A 124 -4.00 16.92 1.47
N HIS A 125 -4.54 15.95 2.19
CA HIS A 125 -3.84 14.70 2.51
C HIS A 125 -3.49 13.93 1.23
N LEU A 126 -4.40 13.86 0.24
CA LEU A 126 -4.17 13.19 -1.03
C LEU A 126 -3.01 13.81 -1.82
N LEU A 127 -3.00 15.14 -1.94
CA LEU A 127 -1.92 15.88 -2.60
C LEU A 127 -0.58 15.67 -1.87
N SER A 128 -0.61 15.70 -0.54
CA SER A 128 0.58 15.48 0.28
C SER A 128 1.08 14.04 0.19
N ALA A 129 0.20 13.04 0.26
CA ALA A 129 0.57 11.63 0.17
C ALA A 129 1.21 11.27 -1.17
N GLY A 130 0.67 11.79 -2.29
CA GLY A 130 1.24 11.54 -3.61
C GLY A 130 2.66 12.07 -3.75
N THR A 131 2.93 13.31 -3.32
CA THR A 131 4.29 13.88 -3.35
C THR A 131 5.21 13.26 -2.30
N TYR A 132 4.68 12.90 -1.12
CA TYR A 132 5.42 12.20 -0.08
C TYR A 132 6.03 10.88 -0.61
N ILE A 133 5.26 10.09 -1.34
CA ILE A 133 5.73 8.83 -1.94
C ILE A 133 6.86 9.09 -2.93
N ILE A 134 6.74 10.13 -3.76
CA ILE A 134 7.72 10.44 -4.79
C ILE A 134 9.04 10.92 -4.21
N ILE A 135 9.05 11.61 -3.05
CA ILE A 135 10.28 12.11 -2.44
C ILE A 135 11.01 11.12 -1.54
N GLN A 136 10.48 9.92 -1.30
CA GLN A 136 11.10 8.94 -0.39
C GLN A 136 12.59 8.72 -0.65
N PRO A 137 13.06 8.56 -1.91
CA PRO A 137 14.50 8.36 -2.19
C PRO A 137 15.39 9.46 -1.62
N THR A 138 14.91 10.71 -1.63
CA THR A 138 15.70 11.85 -1.09
C THR A 138 15.69 11.91 0.43
N LYS A 139 14.70 11.28 1.08
CA LYS A 139 14.61 11.22 2.55
C LYS A 139 15.54 10.17 3.12
N ASP A 140 15.69 9.06 2.44
CA ASP A 140 16.60 7.97 2.81
C ASP A 140 18.08 8.32 2.55
N GLY A 141 18.37 9.59 2.27
CA GLY A 141 19.72 10.07 2.09
C GLY A 141 20.33 9.78 0.72
N LYS A 142 19.55 9.23 -0.21
CA LYS A 142 19.99 9.03 -1.59
C LYS A 142 20.17 10.40 -2.26
N GLN A 143 21.37 10.67 -2.78
CA GLN A 143 21.68 11.90 -3.50
C GLN A 143 21.18 11.83 -4.94
N ILE A 144 19.87 11.64 -5.10
CA ILE A 144 19.20 11.53 -6.39
C ILE A 144 17.92 12.36 -6.39
N MET A 145 17.61 12.96 -7.52
CA MET A 145 16.33 13.65 -7.65
C MET A 145 15.18 12.66 -7.76
N PRO A 146 14.00 12.96 -7.19
CA PRO A 146 12.87 12.04 -7.19
C PRO A 146 12.45 11.55 -8.59
N TYR A 147 12.62 12.38 -9.60
CA TYR A 147 12.29 12.04 -10.99
C TYR A 147 13.37 11.27 -11.74
N ASP A 148 14.56 11.07 -11.13
CA ASP A 148 15.64 10.25 -11.67
C ASP A 148 15.74 8.89 -10.96
N TYR A 149 14.87 8.65 -9.95
CA TYR A 149 14.86 7.41 -9.21
C TYR A 149 14.20 6.29 -9.99
N LEU A 150 14.95 5.23 -10.28
CA LEU A 150 14.48 4.11 -11.11
C LEU A 150 13.35 3.30 -10.48
N TRP A 151 13.41 3.08 -9.18
CA TRP A 151 12.50 2.19 -8.46
C TRP A 151 11.23 2.88 -7.97
N GLY A 152 10.82 3.93 -8.66
CA GLY A 152 9.62 4.72 -8.38
C GLY A 152 8.98 5.32 -9.62
N THR A 153 7.85 5.96 -9.43
CA THR A 153 7.06 6.57 -10.51
C THR A 153 7.31 8.07 -10.69
N GLY A 154 8.24 8.67 -9.93
CA GLY A 154 8.48 10.12 -9.94
C GLY A 154 8.77 10.71 -11.32
N SER A 155 9.39 9.92 -12.21
CA SER A 155 9.75 10.30 -13.58
C SER A 155 8.55 10.39 -14.53
N MET A 156 7.37 9.89 -14.16
CA MET A 156 6.26 9.67 -15.10
C MET A 156 5.33 10.86 -15.25
N TYR A 157 5.28 11.81 -14.29
CA TYR A 157 4.26 12.83 -14.20
C TYR A 157 4.66 14.16 -14.86
N PHE A 158 3.68 14.83 -15.46
CA PHE A 158 3.79 16.15 -16.06
C PHE A 158 4.92 16.28 -17.09
N ARG A 159 5.15 15.24 -17.89
CA ARG A 159 6.16 15.20 -18.94
C ARG A 159 5.62 15.75 -20.25
N SER A 160 6.38 16.67 -20.89
CA SER A 160 6.01 17.27 -22.19
C SER A 160 6.12 16.31 -23.38
N GLN A 161 6.89 15.21 -23.26
CA GLN A 161 7.14 14.24 -24.34
C GLN A 161 6.42 12.90 -24.14
N GLY A 162 5.34 12.89 -23.36
CA GLY A 162 4.61 11.67 -22.99
C GLY A 162 5.20 10.98 -21.75
N HIS A 163 4.38 10.11 -21.18
CA HIS A 163 4.71 9.37 -19.96
C HIS A 163 5.65 8.22 -20.32
N ARG A 164 6.93 8.32 -19.98
CA ARG A 164 7.89 7.25 -20.22
C ARG A 164 8.63 6.94 -18.94
N SER A 165 8.62 5.68 -18.60
CA SER A 165 9.44 5.14 -17.54
C SER A 165 10.93 5.29 -17.89
N LEU A 166 11.77 5.54 -16.89
CA LEU A 166 13.23 5.55 -17.04
C LEU A 166 13.77 4.21 -17.55
N TRP A 167 13.02 3.12 -17.40
CA TRP A 167 13.38 1.78 -17.87
C TRP A 167 13.38 1.60 -19.38
N THR A 168 12.93 2.60 -20.15
CA THR A 168 12.87 2.53 -21.63
C THR A 168 14.09 3.07 -22.33
N VAL A 169 15.08 3.55 -21.58
CA VAL A 169 16.33 4.09 -22.10
C VAL A 169 17.53 3.56 -21.33
N ASP A 170 18.66 3.43 -22.01
CA ASP A 170 19.93 3.11 -21.37
C ASP A 170 20.63 4.36 -20.79
N SER A 171 21.78 4.16 -20.15
CA SER A 171 22.59 5.26 -19.58
C SER A 171 23.08 6.27 -20.63
N ALA A 172 23.11 5.91 -21.89
CA ALA A 172 23.49 6.78 -23.02
C ALA A 172 22.25 7.48 -23.66
N GLY A 173 21.04 7.18 -23.15
CA GLY A 173 19.79 7.74 -23.68
C GLY A 173 19.22 7.01 -24.90
N ASN A 174 19.79 5.86 -25.30
CA ASN A 174 19.25 5.05 -26.38
C ASN A 174 18.02 4.31 -25.92
N ARG A 175 17.05 4.12 -26.82
CA ARG A 175 15.86 3.31 -26.52
C ARG A 175 16.22 1.84 -26.40
N LEU A 176 15.71 1.22 -25.37
CA LEU A 176 15.83 -0.21 -25.16
C LEU A 176 14.68 -0.96 -25.84
N ASP A 177 14.95 -2.20 -26.24
CA ASP A 177 13.94 -3.07 -26.82
C ASP A 177 12.88 -3.47 -25.78
N MET A 178 11.63 -3.35 -26.18
CA MET A 178 10.47 -3.72 -25.39
C MET A 178 9.81 -4.93 -26.02
N VAL A 179 9.45 -5.91 -25.20
CA VAL A 179 8.79 -7.15 -25.61
C VAL A 179 7.41 -7.22 -24.95
N LYS A 180 6.38 -7.64 -25.68
CA LYS A 180 5.06 -7.89 -25.10
C LYS A 180 5.12 -9.14 -24.20
N ALA A 181 4.40 -9.09 -23.08
CA ALA A 181 4.30 -10.24 -22.17
C ALA A 181 3.77 -11.49 -22.86
N GLY A 182 2.82 -11.34 -23.79
CA GLY A 182 2.26 -12.43 -24.57
C GLY A 182 3.21 -13.10 -25.57
N ASP A 183 4.32 -12.43 -25.92
CA ASP A 183 5.35 -12.96 -26.83
C ASP A 183 6.46 -13.71 -26.06
N ILE A 184 6.43 -13.68 -24.71
CA ILE A 184 7.39 -14.36 -23.85
C ILE A 184 6.85 -15.74 -23.46
N PRO A 185 7.65 -16.84 -23.60
CA PRO A 185 7.23 -18.15 -23.13
C PRO A 185 6.83 -18.12 -21.66
N GLU A 186 5.71 -18.76 -21.31
CA GLU A 186 5.09 -18.72 -19.96
C GLU A 186 6.08 -18.96 -18.82
N LYS A 187 6.92 -20.00 -18.94
CA LYS A 187 7.93 -20.32 -17.93
C LYS A 187 8.87 -19.13 -17.70
N ARG A 188 9.38 -18.54 -18.78
CA ARG A 188 10.28 -17.37 -18.70
C ARG A 188 9.59 -16.15 -18.13
N LEU A 189 8.33 -15.93 -18.51
CA LEU A 189 7.52 -14.84 -17.95
C LEU A 189 7.32 -15.02 -16.45
N CYS A 190 6.98 -16.23 -15.98
CA CYS A 190 6.88 -16.54 -14.55
C CYS A 190 8.21 -16.29 -13.80
N ASP A 191 9.34 -16.60 -14.41
CA ASP A 191 10.66 -16.34 -13.80
C ASP A 191 10.95 -14.84 -13.71
N ILE A 192 10.65 -14.06 -14.76
CA ILE A 192 10.80 -12.59 -14.77
C ILE A 192 9.92 -11.94 -13.70
N LEU A 193 8.64 -12.35 -13.61
CA LEU A 193 7.67 -11.76 -12.71
C LEU A 193 7.74 -12.32 -11.28
N ALA A 194 8.53 -13.36 -11.04
CA ALA A 194 8.53 -14.16 -9.81
C ALA A 194 7.11 -14.58 -9.37
N SER A 195 6.22 -14.76 -10.34
CA SER A 195 4.78 -15.02 -10.10
C SER A 195 4.21 -15.90 -11.22
N ARG A 196 3.23 -16.74 -10.85
CA ARG A 196 2.40 -17.51 -11.81
C ARG A 196 1.08 -16.82 -12.13
N ARG A 197 0.85 -15.60 -11.63
CA ARG A 197 -0.36 -14.84 -11.94
C ARG A 197 -0.29 -14.30 -13.34
N THR A 198 -1.41 -14.31 -14.04
CA THR A 198 -1.51 -13.77 -15.38
C THR A 198 -1.50 -12.24 -15.37
N ILE A 199 -0.93 -11.67 -16.42
CA ILE A 199 -0.99 -10.25 -16.75
C ILE A 199 -1.48 -10.10 -18.19
N PRO A 200 -2.00 -8.93 -18.61
CA PRO A 200 -2.38 -8.69 -19.99
C PRO A 200 -1.23 -8.93 -20.96
N GLY A 201 -1.49 -9.64 -22.05
CA GLY A 201 -0.45 -10.03 -23.01
C GLY A 201 0.16 -8.86 -23.78
N GLU A 202 -0.55 -7.74 -23.90
CA GLU A 202 -0.09 -6.51 -24.53
C GLU A 202 0.86 -5.69 -23.64
N TRP A 203 0.99 -6.01 -22.36
CA TRP A 203 1.88 -5.29 -21.44
C TRP A 203 3.34 -5.46 -21.86
N LEU A 204 4.08 -4.38 -21.74
CA LEU A 204 5.47 -4.30 -22.19
C LEU A 204 6.44 -4.59 -21.04
N ILE A 205 7.46 -5.35 -21.38
CA ILE A 205 8.59 -5.69 -20.52
C ILE A 205 9.88 -5.20 -21.19
N CYS A 206 10.73 -4.55 -20.41
CA CYS A 206 12.04 -4.08 -20.84
C CYS A 206 13.09 -4.52 -19.82
N ASN A 207 14.17 -5.17 -20.26
CA ASN A 207 15.24 -5.61 -19.35
C ASN A 207 14.76 -6.34 -18.08
N ARG A 208 13.84 -7.29 -18.21
CA ARG A 208 13.21 -8.01 -17.08
C ARG A 208 12.26 -7.16 -16.21
N ILE A 209 12.04 -5.90 -16.54
CA ILE A 209 11.14 -5.00 -15.80
C ILE A 209 9.81 -4.89 -16.52
N LEU A 210 8.73 -5.21 -15.81
CA LEU A 210 7.39 -4.91 -16.23
C LEU A 210 7.18 -3.41 -16.14
N LEU A 211 7.03 -2.75 -17.30
CA LEU A 211 6.99 -1.29 -17.36
C LEU A 211 5.81 -0.72 -16.57
N PRO A 212 6.03 0.27 -15.71
CA PRO A 212 4.94 0.91 -14.95
C PRO A 212 3.95 1.65 -15.85
N ASP A 213 4.33 1.99 -17.06
CA ASP A 213 3.45 2.57 -18.10
C ASP A 213 2.25 1.66 -18.42
N ASN A 214 2.32 0.35 -18.12
CA ASN A 214 1.23 -0.59 -18.33
C ASN A 214 0.13 -0.48 -17.26
N TYR A 215 0.45 -0.12 -16.03
CA TYR A 215 -0.44 -0.27 -14.88
C TYR A 215 -0.57 0.96 -13.96
N VAL A 216 0.25 1.98 -14.17
CA VAL A 216 0.13 3.25 -13.44
C VAL A 216 -0.79 4.19 -14.19
N ASP A 217 -1.88 4.62 -13.55
CA ASP A 217 -2.79 5.62 -14.13
C ASP A 217 -2.24 7.03 -13.89
N VAL A 218 -1.28 7.41 -14.76
CA VAL A 218 -0.63 8.72 -14.75
C VAL A 218 -1.65 9.84 -14.94
N ALA A 219 -2.61 9.67 -15.84
CA ALA A 219 -3.61 10.67 -16.13
C ALA A 219 -4.50 10.95 -14.90
N HIS A 220 -4.83 9.91 -14.14
CA HIS A 220 -5.58 10.07 -12.89
C HIS A 220 -4.75 10.81 -11.83
N PHE A 221 -3.48 10.44 -11.65
CA PHE A 221 -2.58 11.13 -10.73
C PHE A 221 -2.44 12.60 -11.08
N GLU A 222 -2.23 12.95 -12.36
CA GLU A 222 -2.13 14.34 -12.82
C GLU A 222 -3.41 15.13 -12.59
N ARG A 223 -4.59 14.52 -12.79
CA ARG A 223 -5.89 15.16 -12.48
C ARG A 223 -6.04 15.53 -11.00
N ILE A 224 -5.43 14.78 -10.07
CA ILE A 224 -5.45 15.11 -8.63
C ILE A 224 -4.81 16.49 -8.41
N TYR A 225 -3.67 16.74 -9.03
CA TYR A 225 -2.94 18.01 -8.90
C TYR A 225 -3.46 19.10 -9.83
N GLN A 226 -4.18 18.76 -10.91
CA GLN A 226 -4.72 19.64 -11.93
C GLN A 226 -3.65 20.33 -12.80
N THR A 227 -2.56 20.80 -12.23
CA THR A 227 -1.48 21.48 -12.94
C THR A 227 -0.10 21.06 -12.47
N ALA A 228 0.88 21.07 -13.36
CA ALA A 228 2.28 20.82 -13.03
C ALA A 228 2.81 21.80 -11.95
N ASN A 229 2.29 23.04 -11.92
CA ASN A 229 2.70 24.01 -10.91
C ASN A 229 2.18 23.62 -9.50
N CYS A 230 0.93 23.16 -9.40
CA CYS A 230 0.39 22.66 -8.14
C CYS A 230 1.22 21.46 -7.64
N PHE A 231 1.49 20.47 -8.52
CA PHE A 231 2.34 19.33 -8.20
C PHE A 231 3.73 19.77 -7.69
N ARG A 232 4.38 20.70 -8.39
CA ARG A 232 5.71 21.22 -8.01
C ARG A 232 5.70 21.90 -6.65
N VAL A 233 4.65 22.70 -6.32
CA VAL A 233 4.52 23.34 -5.01
C VAL A 233 4.39 22.32 -3.90
N PHE A 234 3.56 21.30 -4.07
CA PHE A 234 3.41 20.21 -3.11
C PHE A 234 4.69 19.40 -2.97
N LEU A 235 5.37 19.10 -4.07
CA LEU A 235 6.66 18.38 -4.05
C LEU A 235 7.73 19.17 -3.28
N ALA A 236 7.85 20.47 -3.52
CA ALA A 236 8.82 21.34 -2.83
C ALA A 236 8.53 21.48 -1.33
N SER A 237 7.25 21.46 -0.92
CA SER A 237 6.84 21.56 0.47
C SER A 237 6.67 20.22 1.18
N SER A 238 6.97 19.09 0.53
CA SER A 238 6.75 17.75 1.10
C SER A 238 7.56 17.51 2.37
N ARG A 239 8.77 18.06 2.48
CA ARG A 239 9.60 17.93 3.69
C ARG A 239 8.95 18.60 4.91
N SER A 240 8.31 19.75 4.75
CA SER A 240 7.65 20.45 5.87
C SER A 240 6.35 19.74 6.31
N ARG A 241 5.75 18.92 5.48
CA ARG A 241 4.55 18.14 5.77
C ARG A 241 4.84 16.70 6.19
N ASP A 242 6.11 16.34 6.24
CA ASP A 242 6.54 14.98 6.55
C ASP A 242 6.01 14.50 7.89
N GLN A 243 6.15 15.32 8.95
CA GLN A 243 5.69 14.96 10.28
C GLN A 243 4.19 14.66 10.34
N GLU A 244 3.37 15.42 9.63
CA GLU A 244 1.91 15.19 9.58
C GLU A 244 1.59 13.84 8.93
N ILE A 245 2.24 13.52 7.80
CA ILE A 245 2.03 12.23 7.13
C ILE A 245 2.55 11.08 7.98
N GLN A 246 3.71 11.22 8.60
CA GLN A 246 4.26 10.21 9.52
C GLN A 246 3.34 9.99 10.73
N GLN A 247 2.77 11.02 11.32
CA GLN A 247 1.79 10.90 12.40
C GLN A 247 0.54 10.17 11.95
N ARG A 248 0.03 10.47 10.75
CA ARG A 248 -1.11 9.75 10.17
C ARG A 248 -0.78 8.27 9.92
N ILE A 249 0.38 7.97 9.34
CA ILE A 249 0.85 6.59 9.16
C ILE A 249 0.92 5.89 10.53
N ALA A 250 1.53 6.50 11.52
CA ALA A 250 1.68 5.93 12.86
C ALA A 250 0.32 5.65 13.53
N SER A 251 -0.70 6.50 13.30
CA SER A 251 -2.04 6.28 13.84
C SER A 251 -2.74 5.05 13.26
N TYR A 252 -2.38 4.62 12.06
CA TYR A 252 -2.91 3.40 11.42
C TYR A 252 -2.03 2.17 11.62
N ARG A 253 -0.74 2.36 12.00
CA ARG A 253 0.14 1.22 12.25
C ARG A 253 -0.31 0.43 13.47
N GLY A 254 -0.35 -0.89 13.29
CA GLY A 254 -0.49 -1.78 14.43
C GLY A 254 0.80 -1.83 15.23
N VAL A 255 0.67 -1.77 16.55
CA VAL A 255 1.79 -1.97 17.47
C VAL A 255 1.99 -3.47 17.64
N ALA A 256 3.23 -3.94 17.51
CA ALA A 256 3.58 -5.30 17.92
C ALA A 256 3.67 -5.32 19.45
N MET A 257 2.69 -5.96 20.08
CA MET A 257 2.66 -6.21 21.51
C MET A 257 3.21 -7.61 21.79
N GLU A 258 3.74 -7.85 22.98
CA GLU A 258 4.15 -9.20 23.36
C GLU A 258 2.95 -10.14 23.33
N ASP A 259 3.12 -11.37 22.79
CA ASP A 259 2.02 -12.30 22.56
C ASP A 259 1.26 -12.69 23.84
N THR A 260 1.93 -12.73 24.98
CA THR A 260 1.33 -12.98 26.30
C THR A 260 0.39 -11.86 26.71
N GLU A 261 0.81 -10.62 26.53
CA GLU A 261 0.03 -9.42 26.84
C GLU A 261 -1.14 -9.27 25.85
N ALA A 262 -0.89 -9.46 24.57
CA ALA A 262 -1.93 -9.43 23.54
C ALA A 262 -3.03 -10.48 23.78
N ARG A 263 -2.66 -11.69 24.22
CA ARG A 263 -3.62 -12.74 24.61
C ARG A 263 -4.44 -12.34 25.84
N LYS A 264 -3.80 -11.72 26.84
CA LYS A 264 -4.50 -11.24 28.04
C LYS A 264 -5.59 -10.24 27.65
N HIS A 265 -5.27 -9.24 26.85
CA HIS A 265 -6.23 -8.25 26.37
C HIS A 265 -7.34 -8.88 25.51
N CYS A 266 -6.99 -9.82 24.66
CA CYS A 266 -7.98 -10.57 23.87
C CYS A 266 -8.98 -11.30 24.78
N HIS A 267 -8.51 -11.97 25.83
CA HIS A 267 -9.37 -12.66 26.80
C HIS A 267 -10.24 -11.71 27.61
N GLU A 268 -9.68 -10.56 28.04
CA GLU A 268 -10.40 -9.52 28.79
C GLU A 268 -11.56 -8.95 27.97
N ILE A 269 -11.28 -8.53 26.71
CA ILE A 269 -12.30 -7.98 25.82
C ILE A 269 -13.35 -9.06 25.45
N SER A 270 -12.90 -10.27 25.12
CA SER A 270 -13.80 -11.37 24.79
C SER A 270 -14.74 -11.71 25.94
N LYS A 271 -14.23 -11.71 27.18
CA LYS A 271 -15.05 -11.91 28.38
C LYS A 271 -16.03 -10.76 28.60
N GLN A 272 -15.58 -9.52 28.38
CA GLN A 272 -16.40 -8.33 28.55
C GLN A 272 -17.56 -8.28 27.54
N LEU A 273 -17.30 -8.58 26.27
CA LEU A 273 -18.29 -8.48 25.20
C LEU A 273 -19.20 -9.71 25.10
N PHE A 274 -18.66 -10.90 25.33
CA PHE A 274 -19.32 -12.16 25.00
C PHE A 274 -19.41 -13.14 26.18
N GLY A 275 -18.95 -12.75 27.38
CA GLY A 275 -19.00 -13.57 28.58
C GLY A 275 -18.05 -14.77 28.61
N THR A 276 -17.21 -14.95 27.59
CA THR A 276 -16.27 -16.06 27.49
C THR A 276 -14.87 -15.59 27.08
N THR A 277 -13.85 -16.27 27.63
CA THR A 277 -12.44 -16.08 27.19
C THR A 277 -12.05 -17.03 26.06
N ASN A 278 -12.89 -18.02 25.77
CA ASN A 278 -12.60 -19.02 24.74
C ASN A 278 -13.07 -18.52 23.36
N VAL A 279 -12.16 -17.93 22.61
CA VAL A 279 -12.42 -17.40 21.26
C VAL A 279 -12.97 -18.46 20.29
N ARG A 280 -12.70 -19.75 20.52
CA ARG A 280 -13.22 -20.84 19.66
C ARG A 280 -14.74 -20.98 19.74
N LEU A 281 -15.36 -20.54 20.84
CA LEU A 281 -16.82 -20.57 21.02
C LEU A 281 -17.53 -19.40 20.34
N LEU A 282 -16.79 -18.38 19.90
CA LEU A 282 -17.33 -17.21 19.21
C LEU A 282 -17.62 -17.55 17.74
N ASP A 283 -18.72 -17.03 17.22
CA ASP A 283 -19.01 -17.06 15.79
C ASP A 283 -18.15 -16.06 15.01
N THR A 284 -18.23 -16.06 13.68
CA THR A 284 -17.42 -15.20 12.82
C THR A 284 -17.71 -13.71 13.05
N ILE A 285 -18.95 -13.34 13.32
CA ILE A 285 -19.36 -11.94 13.57
C ILE A 285 -18.73 -11.44 14.87
N GLN A 286 -18.85 -12.24 15.94
CA GLN A 286 -18.27 -11.95 17.25
C GLN A 286 -16.74 -11.84 17.20
N ARG A 287 -16.08 -12.74 16.44
CA ARG A 287 -14.62 -12.67 16.22
C ARG A 287 -14.21 -11.42 15.45
N THR A 288 -15.01 -11.01 14.47
CA THR A 288 -14.77 -9.76 13.73
C THR A 288 -14.91 -8.54 14.64
N GLN A 289 -15.95 -8.51 15.50
CA GLN A 289 -16.13 -7.46 16.49
C GLN A 289 -14.97 -7.43 17.49
N LEU A 290 -14.52 -8.59 17.96
CA LEU A 290 -13.34 -8.69 18.83
C LEU A 290 -12.08 -8.16 18.14
N ALA A 291 -11.90 -8.47 16.85
CA ALA A 291 -10.78 -7.95 16.06
C ALA A 291 -10.78 -6.42 15.98
N GLN A 292 -11.94 -5.81 15.76
CA GLN A 292 -12.11 -4.35 15.71
C GLN A 292 -11.80 -3.70 17.06
N GLU A 293 -12.25 -4.28 18.15
CA GLU A 293 -11.96 -3.80 19.49
C GLU A 293 -10.47 -3.89 19.87
N LEU A 294 -9.81 -5.01 19.50
CA LEU A 294 -8.37 -5.18 19.70
C LEU A 294 -7.58 -4.14 18.89
N ARG A 295 -8.02 -3.85 17.67
CA ARG A 295 -7.38 -2.82 16.84
C ARG A 295 -7.59 -1.42 17.41
N SER A 296 -8.81 -1.06 17.78
CA SER A 296 -9.17 0.29 18.22
C SER A 296 -8.58 0.64 19.59
N LYS A 297 -8.55 -0.31 20.53
CA LYS A 297 -8.10 -0.06 21.91
C LYS A 297 -6.59 -0.23 22.10
N TRP A 298 -6.01 -1.20 21.40
CA TRP A 298 -4.62 -1.63 21.64
C TRP A 298 -3.74 -1.51 20.41
N HIS A 299 -4.30 -1.07 19.27
CA HIS A 299 -3.57 -0.92 18.01
C HIS A 299 -2.75 -2.15 17.61
N LEU A 300 -3.24 -3.37 17.94
CA LEU A 300 -2.53 -4.60 17.59
C LEU A 300 -2.40 -4.75 16.08
N SER A 301 -1.30 -5.37 15.64
CA SER A 301 -1.09 -5.64 14.22
C SER A 301 -2.14 -6.64 13.68
N ALA A 302 -2.49 -6.50 12.40
CA ALA A 302 -3.45 -7.39 11.74
C ALA A 302 -3.05 -8.88 11.84
N ARG A 303 -1.75 -9.18 11.86
CA ARG A 303 -1.23 -10.55 12.01
C ARG A 303 -1.46 -11.09 13.41
N GLN A 304 -1.18 -10.31 14.45
CA GLN A 304 -1.45 -10.71 15.83
C GLN A 304 -2.95 -10.90 16.04
N ILE A 305 -3.77 -9.94 15.59
CA ILE A 305 -5.23 -10.05 15.70
C ILE A 305 -5.72 -11.31 15.01
N ALA A 306 -5.31 -11.61 13.78
CA ALA A 306 -5.72 -12.82 13.05
C ALA A 306 -5.43 -14.11 13.84
N SER A 307 -4.26 -14.19 14.46
CA SER A 307 -3.87 -15.31 15.32
C SER A 307 -4.74 -15.40 16.58
N LEU A 308 -5.02 -14.27 17.23
CA LEU A 308 -5.78 -14.21 18.47
C LEU A 308 -7.26 -14.54 18.28
N VAL A 309 -7.89 -13.98 17.22
CA VAL A 309 -9.32 -14.17 16.95
C VAL A 309 -9.63 -15.38 16.07
N LEU A 310 -8.60 -16.12 15.63
CA LEU A 310 -8.71 -17.33 14.79
C LEU A 310 -9.47 -17.07 13.47
N LEU A 311 -9.23 -15.91 12.85
CA LEU A 311 -9.69 -15.57 11.51
C LEU A 311 -8.52 -15.59 10.52
N LYS A 312 -8.83 -15.73 9.22
CA LYS A 312 -7.80 -15.58 8.19
C LYS A 312 -7.30 -14.14 8.17
N TYR A 313 -6.00 -13.96 7.96
CA TYR A 313 -5.38 -12.66 7.87
C TYR A 313 -6.08 -11.73 6.87
N SER A 314 -6.43 -12.24 5.67
CA SER A 314 -7.16 -11.49 4.65
C SER A 314 -8.58 -11.06 5.07
N GLU A 315 -9.20 -11.79 5.99
CA GLU A 315 -10.51 -11.42 6.55
C GLU A 315 -10.35 -10.31 7.59
N VAL A 316 -9.37 -10.44 8.49
CA VAL A 316 -9.07 -9.40 9.49
C VAL A 316 -8.77 -8.06 8.81
N CYS A 317 -7.92 -8.04 7.78
CA CYS A 317 -7.58 -6.83 7.03
C CYS A 317 -8.78 -6.11 6.38
N LYS A 318 -9.91 -6.78 6.18
CA LYS A 318 -11.15 -6.16 5.66
C LYS A 318 -11.87 -5.32 6.72
N TYR A 319 -11.75 -5.69 7.98
CA TYR A 319 -12.60 -5.18 9.06
C TYR A 319 -11.88 -4.24 10.03
N ILE A 320 -10.53 -4.22 10.03
CA ILE A 320 -9.73 -3.37 10.92
C ILE A 320 -9.06 -2.22 10.19
#